data_e7884ea7a960f9845cf91ba63e450e63
#
_entry.id   e7884ea7a960f9845cf91ba63e450e63
#
_cell.length_a   1.000
_cell.length_b   1.000
_cell.length_c   1.000
_cell.angle_alpha   90.00
_cell.angle_beta   90.00
_cell.angle_gamma   90.00
#
_symmetry.space_group_name_H-M   'P 1'
#
loop_
_entity.id
_entity.type
_entity.pdbx_description
1 polymer ?
#
loop_
_entity_poly.entity_id
_entity_poly.type
_entity_poly.pdbx_seq_one_letter_code
_entity_poly.pdbx_strand_id
1 'polypeptide(L)'
;MTRPLSRRAVLSAAAALSASPLWPRSGTAASDWRPTETVRIVVPAAPGGSTDVIGRFLAQHLQAAWGQSTVVENKSGGGGTIGTADFVRQKADGHTILVGNPGPNAVAYSIFRSLPYKPDQLQPVSNAIRIPNIVSAHPSVGIKSIPELIAYLKANPDKLNYGTSGVGQSPHLTAVWFLQLTGLKMTHIPFRGAGPALTGALAGDVSILFDNLYPTLPQALDGKLVPLAVTTPERSFKAPQVPTMRESVPELANFDVSSWFGVFLPRGTPRPAVDALNAEIRKMLARDDIKKNIEGMARWPITARRSSSRPSSMPRSRSSPASSTAKASRWTSTDAAPGVNQNGRPSGGRFISCHADSRPCSTNR
;
A
#
# COMPACT_ATOMS: atom_id res chain seq x y z
N MET A 1 -63.10 -28.98 -42.52
CA MET A 1 -63.40 -27.70 -43.17
C MET A 1 -62.39 -26.66 -42.74
N THR A 2 -61.32 -26.50 -43.50
CA THR A 2 -60.22 -25.55 -43.24
C THR A 2 -60.50 -24.28 -44.07
N ARG A 3 -60.72 -23.15 -43.40
CA ARG A 3 -60.86 -21.85 -44.08
C ARG A 3 -59.49 -21.37 -44.58
N PRO A 4 -59.36 -20.96 -45.84
CA PRO A 4 -58.07 -20.39 -46.33
C PRO A 4 -57.87 -18.97 -45.79
N LEU A 5 -56.69 -18.71 -45.27
CA LEU A 5 -56.22 -17.38 -44.82
C LEU A 5 -56.14 -16.43 -46.04
N SER A 6 -56.80 -15.28 -45.93
CA SER A 6 -56.85 -14.31 -47.03
C SER A 6 -55.44 -13.63 -47.20
N ARG A 7 -55.08 -13.37 -48.48
CA ARG A 7 -53.79 -12.70 -48.84
C ARG A 7 -53.57 -11.35 -48.17
N ARG A 8 -54.64 -10.69 -47.70
CA ARG A 8 -54.57 -9.43 -46.96
C ARG A 8 -54.06 -9.60 -45.52
N ALA A 9 -54.28 -10.74 -44.84
CA ALA A 9 -53.86 -11.02 -43.49
C ALA A 9 -52.32 -11.31 -43.43
N VAL A 10 -51.75 -11.83 -44.52
CA VAL A 10 -50.35 -12.14 -44.61
C VAL A 10 -49.44 -10.87 -44.81
N LEU A 11 -49.99 -9.89 -45.56
CA LEU A 11 -49.27 -8.61 -45.80
C LEU A 11 -49.27 -7.68 -44.61
N SER A 12 -50.31 -7.78 -43.74
CA SER A 12 -50.31 -6.98 -42.49
C SER A 12 -49.38 -7.50 -41.40
N ALA A 13 -49.05 -8.80 -41.41
CA ALA A 13 -48.08 -9.39 -40.45
C ALA A 13 -46.61 -9.09 -40.77
N ALA A 14 -46.30 -8.84 -42.06
CA ALA A 14 -44.93 -8.53 -42.50
C ALA A 14 -44.49 -7.08 -42.18
N ALA A 15 -45.45 -6.14 -42.02
CA ALA A 15 -45.15 -4.74 -41.72
C ALA A 15 -44.91 -4.46 -40.21
N ALA A 16 -45.27 -5.40 -39.32
CA ALA A 16 -45.11 -5.22 -37.86
C ALA A 16 -43.77 -5.68 -37.32
N LEU A 17 -42.93 -6.37 -38.12
CA LEU A 17 -41.64 -6.90 -37.69
C LEU A 17 -40.43 -5.93 -37.94
N SER A 18 -40.63 -4.77 -38.57
CA SER A 18 -39.55 -3.83 -38.90
C SER A 18 -39.42 -2.64 -37.96
N ALA A 19 -40.24 -2.54 -36.91
CA ALA A 19 -40.14 -1.50 -35.88
C ALA A 19 -39.41 -2.04 -34.64
N SER A 20 -38.18 -2.57 -34.79
CA SER A 20 -37.30 -2.72 -33.65
C SER A 20 -36.89 -1.32 -33.17
N PRO A 21 -37.23 -0.94 -31.92
CA PRO A 21 -36.75 0.32 -31.40
C PRO A 21 -35.21 0.26 -31.42
N LEU A 22 -34.60 1.11 -32.23
CA LEU A 22 -33.18 1.46 -32.13
C LEU A 22 -32.98 2.12 -30.78
N TRP A 23 -32.85 1.33 -29.72
CA TRP A 23 -32.35 1.84 -28.47
C TRP A 23 -30.93 2.36 -28.77
N PRO A 24 -30.68 3.66 -28.53
CA PRO A 24 -29.35 4.17 -28.69
C PRO A 24 -28.47 3.31 -27.75
N ARG A 25 -27.59 2.52 -28.33
CA ARG A 25 -26.47 1.98 -27.59
C ARG A 25 -25.76 3.21 -27.03
N SER A 26 -25.93 3.44 -25.72
CA SER A 26 -25.10 4.39 -24.99
C SER A 26 -23.69 3.89 -25.09
N GLY A 27 -23.08 4.10 -26.26
CA GLY A 27 -21.64 4.03 -26.39
C GLY A 27 -21.11 4.96 -25.32
N THR A 28 -20.33 4.45 -24.40
CA THR A 28 -19.51 5.26 -23.51
C THR A 28 -18.63 6.11 -24.41
N ALA A 29 -19.13 7.33 -24.75
CA ALA A 29 -18.33 8.33 -25.43
C ALA A 29 -17.06 8.46 -24.58
N ALA A 30 -15.91 8.22 -25.19
CA ALA A 30 -14.64 8.49 -24.56
C ALA A 30 -14.71 9.93 -24.07
N SER A 31 -14.44 10.15 -22.79
CA SER A 31 -14.48 11.49 -22.21
C SER A 31 -13.45 12.35 -22.93
N ASP A 32 -13.87 13.45 -23.55
CA ASP A 32 -12.98 14.41 -24.21
C ASP A 32 -12.24 15.29 -23.21
N TRP A 33 -12.41 15.05 -21.91
CA TRP A 33 -11.70 15.79 -20.88
C TRP A 33 -10.19 15.59 -21.01
N ARG A 34 -9.46 16.69 -21.00
CA ARG A 34 -7.99 16.73 -20.95
C ARG A 34 -7.54 17.76 -19.95
N PRO A 35 -6.40 17.54 -19.30
CA PRO A 35 -5.84 18.54 -18.41
C PRO A 35 -5.38 19.78 -19.23
N THR A 36 -5.65 20.96 -18.69
CA THR A 36 -5.25 22.26 -19.27
C THR A 36 -4.04 22.85 -18.55
N GLU A 37 -3.70 22.31 -17.39
CA GLU A 37 -2.57 22.74 -16.56
C GLU A 37 -1.66 21.54 -16.24
N THR A 38 -0.53 21.79 -15.58
CA THR A 38 0.38 20.75 -15.10
C THR A 38 -0.37 19.76 -14.20
N VAL A 39 -0.26 18.47 -14.54
CA VAL A 39 -0.79 17.38 -13.71
C VAL A 39 0.20 17.08 -12.57
N ARG A 40 -0.31 17.07 -11.35
CA ARG A 40 0.48 16.78 -10.14
C ARG A 40 0.12 15.41 -9.60
N ILE A 41 1.10 14.55 -9.42
CA ILE A 41 0.91 13.22 -8.83
C ILE A 41 1.51 13.23 -7.43
N VAL A 42 0.64 13.28 -6.42
CA VAL A 42 1.04 13.20 -5.02
C VAL A 42 1.35 11.76 -4.66
N VAL A 43 2.56 11.52 -4.17
CA VAL A 43 3.04 10.25 -3.64
C VAL A 43 3.26 10.42 -2.14
N PRO A 44 2.45 9.79 -1.26
CA PRO A 44 2.52 9.97 0.18
C PRO A 44 3.65 9.13 0.82
N ALA A 45 4.81 9.11 0.19
CA ALA A 45 5.99 8.36 0.62
C ALA A 45 7.26 9.03 0.11
N ALA A 46 8.41 8.70 0.71
CA ALA A 46 9.71 9.10 0.20
C ALA A 46 10.02 8.42 -1.16
N PRO A 47 10.90 9.02 -1.98
CA PRO A 47 11.33 8.42 -3.24
C PRO A 47 11.95 7.03 -3.09
N GLY A 48 11.94 6.24 -4.18
CA GLY A 48 12.60 4.94 -4.30
C GLY A 48 11.76 3.74 -3.85
N GLY A 49 10.58 3.94 -3.26
CA GLY A 49 9.66 2.86 -2.91
C GLY A 49 8.63 2.56 -4.00
N SER A 50 7.86 1.46 -3.81
CA SER A 50 6.85 1.01 -4.80
C SER A 50 5.82 2.10 -5.15
N THR A 51 5.38 2.91 -4.18
CA THR A 51 4.42 4.01 -4.42
C THR A 51 5.00 5.06 -5.35
N ASP A 52 6.28 5.42 -5.16
CA ASP A 52 6.99 6.41 -5.98
C ASP A 52 7.18 5.90 -7.41
N VAL A 53 7.62 4.65 -7.56
CA VAL A 53 7.82 4.04 -8.89
C VAL A 53 6.52 3.98 -9.69
N ILE A 54 5.41 3.59 -9.05
CA ILE A 54 4.09 3.58 -9.70
C ILE A 54 3.68 5.00 -10.08
N GLY A 55 3.92 5.99 -9.22
CA GLY A 55 3.68 7.40 -9.51
C GLY A 55 4.45 7.89 -10.73
N ARG A 56 5.71 7.51 -10.87
CA ARG A 56 6.56 7.85 -12.03
C ARG A 56 6.12 7.16 -13.32
N PHE A 57 5.73 5.90 -13.28
CA PHE A 57 5.15 5.23 -14.45
C PHE A 57 3.87 5.92 -14.90
N LEU A 58 3.00 6.27 -13.95
CA LEU A 58 1.78 7.02 -14.26
C LEU A 58 2.10 8.39 -14.85
N ALA A 59 3.06 9.12 -14.27
CA ALA A 59 3.48 10.45 -14.77
C ALA A 59 3.98 10.38 -16.21
N GLN A 60 4.89 9.46 -16.49
CA GLN A 60 5.44 9.28 -17.84
C GLN A 60 4.34 8.92 -18.85
N HIS A 61 3.42 8.04 -18.48
CA HIS A 61 2.32 7.65 -19.36
C HIS A 61 1.38 8.82 -19.63
N LEU A 62 0.94 9.54 -18.59
CA LEU A 62 0.00 10.65 -18.73
C LEU A 62 0.61 11.81 -19.48
N GLN A 63 1.88 12.13 -19.27
CA GLN A 63 2.58 13.17 -20.04
C GLN A 63 2.61 12.83 -21.53
N ALA A 64 2.90 11.57 -21.88
CA ALA A 64 2.89 11.13 -23.29
C ALA A 64 1.47 11.10 -23.88
N ALA A 65 0.45 10.70 -23.10
CA ALA A 65 -0.93 10.59 -23.57
C ALA A 65 -1.67 11.93 -23.71
N TRP A 66 -1.38 12.87 -22.82
CA TRP A 66 -2.10 14.15 -22.75
C TRP A 66 -1.32 15.35 -23.30
N GLY A 67 0.00 15.20 -23.49
CA GLY A 67 0.88 16.29 -23.92
C GLY A 67 1.08 17.38 -22.86
N GLN A 68 0.58 17.17 -21.63
CA GLN A 68 0.71 18.10 -20.52
C GLN A 68 1.84 17.67 -19.59
N SER A 69 2.57 18.67 -19.06
CA SER A 69 3.58 18.44 -18.03
C SER A 69 2.98 17.66 -16.85
N THR A 70 3.66 16.60 -16.44
CA THR A 70 3.20 15.78 -15.31
C THR A 70 4.34 15.60 -14.31
N VAL A 71 4.14 16.05 -13.07
CA VAL A 71 5.16 16.06 -12.01
C VAL A 71 4.77 15.15 -10.86
N VAL A 72 5.76 14.46 -10.28
CA VAL A 72 5.60 13.64 -9.08
C VAL A 72 6.07 14.41 -7.86
N GLU A 73 5.20 14.53 -6.87
CA GLU A 73 5.48 15.18 -5.60
C GLU A 73 5.49 14.17 -4.46
N ASN A 74 6.66 13.89 -3.91
CA ASN A 74 6.81 13.01 -2.76
C ASN A 74 6.54 13.77 -1.46
N LYS A 75 5.44 13.46 -0.78
CA LYS A 75 5.03 14.06 0.51
C LYS A 75 5.00 13.00 1.60
N SER A 76 6.17 12.66 2.11
CA SER A 76 6.35 11.59 3.09
C SER A 76 6.03 12.03 4.52
N GLY A 77 5.79 11.04 5.42
CA GLY A 77 5.59 11.23 6.86
C GLY A 77 4.27 10.71 7.38
N GLY A 78 4.22 10.35 8.66
CA GLY A 78 3.04 9.80 9.34
C GLY A 78 2.49 8.53 8.68
N GLY A 79 3.33 7.65 8.14
CA GLY A 79 2.85 6.48 7.38
C GLY A 79 2.04 6.86 6.13
N GLY A 80 2.28 8.03 5.53
CA GLY A 80 1.59 8.55 4.35
C GLY A 80 0.40 9.48 4.66
N THR A 81 0.05 9.67 5.93
CA THR A 81 -1.09 10.51 6.33
C THR A 81 -0.87 11.98 6.01
N ILE A 82 0.39 12.48 6.06
CA ILE A 82 0.73 13.87 5.74
C ILE A 82 0.43 14.16 4.26
N GLY A 83 0.94 13.33 3.35
CA GLY A 83 0.72 13.51 1.91
C GLY A 83 -0.75 13.35 1.51
N THR A 84 -1.46 12.42 2.14
CA THR A 84 -2.90 12.22 1.90
C THR A 84 -3.72 13.39 2.42
N ALA A 85 -3.37 13.95 3.59
CA ALA A 85 -4.03 15.14 4.14
C ALA A 85 -3.80 16.39 3.27
N ASP A 86 -2.64 16.52 2.67
CA ASP A 86 -2.38 17.60 1.70
C ASP A 86 -3.20 17.41 0.43
N PHE A 87 -3.25 16.19 -0.09
CA PHE A 87 -3.99 15.85 -1.30
C PHE A 87 -5.48 16.16 -1.21
N VAL A 88 -6.15 15.81 -0.12
CA VAL A 88 -7.61 16.02 0.00
C VAL A 88 -8.03 17.49 0.04
N ARG A 89 -7.07 18.41 0.23
CA ARG A 89 -7.28 19.88 0.18
C ARG A 89 -7.09 20.48 -1.20
N GLN A 90 -6.63 19.67 -2.16
CA GLN A 90 -6.41 20.15 -3.53
C GLN A 90 -7.74 20.34 -4.26
N LYS A 91 -7.73 21.15 -5.33
CA LYS A 91 -8.91 21.38 -6.18
C LYS A 91 -9.39 20.06 -6.79
N ALA A 92 -10.71 19.90 -6.85
CA ALA A 92 -11.36 18.73 -7.44
C ALA A 92 -11.60 18.95 -8.94
N ASP A 93 -10.58 19.30 -9.70
CA ASP A 93 -10.64 19.63 -11.13
C ASP A 93 -10.03 18.57 -12.05
N GLY A 94 -9.35 17.56 -11.47
CA GLY A 94 -8.70 16.47 -12.20
C GLY A 94 -7.20 16.64 -12.40
N HIS A 95 -6.60 17.79 -12.04
CA HIS A 95 -5.16 18.05 -12.23
C HIS A 95 -4.29 17.49 -11.10
N THR A 96 -4.86 17.20 -9.92
CA THR A 96 -4.11 16.58 -8.82
C THR A 96 -4.56 15.14 -8.60
N ILE A 97 -3.62 14.21 -8.66
CA ILE A 97 -3.83 12.76 -8.56
C ILE A 97 -3.07 12.25 -7.33
N LEU A 98 -3.64 11.30 -6.58
CA LEU A 98 -2.95 10.59 -5.51
C LEU A 98 -2.67 9.14 -5.93
N VAL A 99 -1.43 8.70 -5.77
CA VAL A 99 -1.10 7.28 -5.74
C VAL A 99 -1.17 6.80 -4.31
N GLY A 100 -2.28 6.19 -3.94
CA GLY A 100 -2.56 5.71 -2.59
C GLY A 100 -2.15 4.26 -2.37
N ASN A 101 -2.05 3.88 -1.09
CA ASN A 101 -1.68 2.54 -0.63
C ASN A 101 -2.43 2.19 0.68
N PRO A 102 -2.31 0.94 1.22
CA PRO A 102 -3.07 0.51 2.41
C PRO A 102 -2.91 1.43 3.61
N GLY A 103 -1.71 1.94 3.89
CA GLY A 103 -1.43 2.70 5.09
C GLY A 103 -2.41 3.87 5.29
N PRO A 104 -2.23 4.97 4.54
CA PRO A 104 -3.06 6.16 4.73
C PRO A 104 -4.50 6.00 4.23
N ASN A 105 -4.76 5.08 3.28
CA ASN A 105 -6.07 5.00 2.60
C ASN A 105 -6.97 3.87 3.14
N ALA A 106 -6.50 3.07 4.10
CA ALA A 106 -7.30 2.04 4.77
C ALA A 106 -6.95 1.91 6.25
N VAL A 107 -5.71 1.56 6.60
CA VAL A 107 -5.27 1.20 7.94
C VAL A 107 -5.31 2.38 8.90
N ALA A 108 -4.93 3.57 8.43
CA ALA A 108 -4.86 4.78 9.25
C ALA A 108 -6.17 5.09 10.00
N TYR A 109 -7.31 4.83 9.38
CA TYR A 109 -8.63 5.04 9.99
C TYR A 109 -8.90 4.18 11.22
N SER A 110 -8.17 3.07 11.38
CA SER A 110 -8.32 2.16 12.52
C SER A 110 -7.27 2.36 13.60
N ILE A 111 -6.09 2.89 13.26
CA ILE A 111 -4.97 2.97 14.21
C ILE A 111 -4.74 4.37 14.77
N PHE A 112 -5.16 5.44 14.07
CA PHE A 112 -5.01 6.80 14.55
C PHE A 112 -6.31 7.30 15.19
N ARG A 113 -6.21 7.92 16.36
CA ARG A 113 -7.39 8.50 17.07
C ARG A 113 -8.01 9.67 16.29
N SER A 114 -7.20 10.42 15.57
CA SER A 114 -7.63 11.57 14.76
C SER A 114 -6.80 11.61 13.48
N LEU A 115 -7.50 11.78 12.36
CA LEU A 115 -6.88 12.01 11.06
C LEU A 115 -7.38 13.33 10.50
N PRO A 116 -6.51 14.11 9.82
CA PRO A 116 -6.88 15.38 9.20
C PRO A 116 -7.64 15.20 7.86
N TYR A 117 -8.13 13.99 7.58
CA TYR A 117 -8.93 13.65 6.40
C TYR A 117 -9.86 12.47 6.68
N LYS A 118 -10.86 12.29 5.81
CA LYS A 118 -11.87 11.22 5.88
C LYS A 118 -11.88 10.38 4.60
N PRO A 119 -12.36 9.11 4.65
CA PRO A 119 -12.43 8.25 3.46
C PRO A 119 -13.26 8.82 2.33
N ASP A 120 -14.33 9.54 2.65
CA ASP A 120 -15.26 10.12 1.68
C ASP A 120 -14.71 11.33 0.92
N GLN A 121 -13.56 11.88 1.33
CA GLN A 121 -12.83 12.92 0.60
C GLN A 121 -12.00 12.38 -0.56
N LEU A 122 -11.87 11.07 -0.67
CA LEU A 122 -11.12 10.39 -1.72
C LEU A 122 -12.09 9.83 -2.77
N GLN A 123 -11.89 10.21 -4.03
CA GLN A 123 -12.60 9.65 -5.18
C GLN A 123 -11.75 8.55 -5.82
N PRO A 124 -12.06 7.26 -5.62
CA PRO A 124 -11.29 6.19 -6.25
C PRO A 124 -11.49 6.20 -7.77
N VAL A 125 -10.39 6.05 -8.49
CA VAL A 125 -10.34 5.97 -9.96
C VAL A 125 -10.06 4.56 -10.42
N SER A 126 -8.98 3.95 -9.91
CA SER A 126 -8.57 2.60 -10.30
C SER A 126 -7.72 1.94 -9.21
N ASN A 127 -7.83 0.62 -9.09
CA ASN A 127 -6.74 -0.18 -8.56
C ASN A 127 -5.66 -0.30 -9.64
N ALA A 128 -4.41 -0.03 -9.28
CA ALA A 128 -3.30 -0.12 -10.23
C ALA A 128 -2.59 -1.48 -10.12
N ILE A 129 -2.16 -1.88 -8.90
CA ILE A 129 -1.28 -3.03 -8.75
C ILE A 129 -1.34 -3.61 -7.33
N ARG A 130 -1.04 -4.91 -7.18
CA ARG A 130 -0.76 -5.55 -5.89
C ARG A 130 0.68 -6.08 -5.90
N ILE A 131 1.43 -5.83 -4.83
CA ILE A 131 2.82 -6.23 -4.68
C ILE A 131 2.95 -7.08 -3.40
N PRO A 132 3.56 -8.28 -3.45
CA PRO A 132 3.93 -9.03 -2.26
C PRO A 132 4.85 -8.23 -1.35
N ASN A 133 4.85 -8.52 -0.06
CA ASN A 133 5.94 -8.12 0.80
C ASN A 133 7.01 -9.23 0.84
N ILE A 134 8.22 -8.86 1.25
CA ILE A 134 9.35 -9.74 1.49
C ILE A 134 9.91 -9.47 2.88
N VAL A 135 10.36 -10.52 3.52
CA VAL A 135 11.15 -10.44 4.76
C VAL A 135 12.61 -10.74 4.40
N SER A 136 13.50 -9.85 4.75
CA SER A 136 14.94 -10.01 4.49
C SER A 136 15.75 -9.69 5.74
N ALA A 137 16.89 -10.37 5.92
CA ALA A 137 17.85 -10.08 6.96
C ALA A 137 19.08 -9.36 6.41
N HIS A 138 19.70 -8.49 7.20
CA HIS A 138 21.05 -8.03 6.91
C HIS A 138 22.04 -9.20 7.06
N PRO A 139 23.04 -9.37 6.18
CA PRO A 139 23.95 -10.53 6.21
C PRO A 139 24.69 -10.71 7.54
N SER A 140 25.00 -9.61 8.25
CA SER A 140 25.70 -9.65 9.54
C SER A 140 24.93 -10.37 10.66
N VAL A 141 23.62 -10.56 10.50
CA VAL A 141 22.79 -11.27 11.50
C VAL A 141 22.98 -12.78 11.45
N GLY A 142 23.45 -13.31 10.31
CA GLY A 142 23.72 -14.74 10.11
C GLY A 142 22.46 -15.62 9.96
N ILE A 143 21.25 -15.02 9.86
CA ILE A 143 19.97 -15.70 9.73
C ILE A 143 19.64 -15.88 8.24
N LYS A 144 19.26 -17.09 7.83
CA LYS A 144 19.00 -17.45 6.42
C LYS A 144 17.59 -17.93 6.13
N SER A 145 16.76 -18.11 7.16
CA SER A 145 15.39 -18.62 7.01
C SER A 145 14.46 -18.11 8.12
N ILE A 146 13.16 -18.19 7.91
CA ILE A 146 12.15 -17.84 8.94
C ILE A 146 12.25 -18.78 10.16
N PRO A 147 12.42 -20.11 10.03
CA PRO A 147 12.67 -20.98 11.18
C PRO A 147 13.89 -20.55 12.01
N GLU A 148 15.01 -20.19 11.38
CA GLU A 148 16.19 -19.67 12.08
C GLU A 148 15.91 -18.34 12.79
N LEU A 149 15.17 -17.42 12.14
CA LEU A 149 14.74 -16.17 12.77
C LEU A 149 13.91 -16.42 14.02
N ILE A 150 12.95 -17.34 13.94
CA ILE A 150 12.11 -17.75 15.08
C ILE A 150 12.95 -18.35 16.20
N ALA A 151 13.85 -19.27 15.88
CA ALA A 151 14.76 -19.91 16.86
C ALA A 151 15.66 -18.89 17.55
N TYR A 152 16.24 -17.97 16.76
CA TYR A 152 17.09 -16.91 17.29
C TYR A 152 16.32 -15.98 18.26
N LEU A 153 15.12 -15.53 17.87
CA LEU A 153 14.31 -14.63 18.71
C LEU A 153 13.77 -15.30 19.96
N LYS A 154 13.49 -16.61 19.93
CA LYS A 154 13.14 -17.38 21.13
C LYS A 154 14.28 -17.43 22.14
N ALA A 155 15.52 -17.59 21.66
CA ALA A 155 16.72 -17.63 22.50
C ALA A 155 17.18 -16.22 22.93
N ASN A 156 16.88 -15.19 22.16
CA ASN A 156 17.35 -13.82 22.34
C ASN A 156 16.20 -12.82 22.19
N PRO A 157 15.25 -12.73 23.12
CA PRO A 157 14.14 -11.78 23.05
C PRO A 157 14.64 -10.34 22.94
N ASP A 158 13.99 -9.53 22.11
CA ASP A 158 14.26 -8.09 21.89
C ASP A 158 15.67 -7.74 21.38
N LYS A 159 16.50 -8.71 21.00
CA LYS A 159 17.86 -8.48 20.48
C LYS A 159 17.91 -7.95 19.07
N LEU A 160 16.90 -8.23 18.25
CA LEU A 160 16.83 -7.73 16.87
C LEU A 160 15.82 -6.58 16.77
N ASN A 161 16.11 -5.69 15.86
CA ASN A 161 15.19 -4.67 15.40
C ASN A 161 14.71 -4.99 13.98
N TYR A 162 13.61 -4.35 13.57
CA TYR A 162 13.14 -4.45 12.19
C TYR A 162 12.73 -3.09 11.62
N GLY A 163 13.08 -2.89 10.34
CA GLY A 163 12.72 -1.72 9.57
C GLY A 163 11.45 -1.93 8.76
N THR A 164 10.68 -0.87 8.59
CA THR A 164 9.53 -0.82 7.67
C THR A 164 9.39 0.54 7.02
N SER A 165 8.58 0.63 5.97
CA SER A 165 8.26 1.89 5.29
C SER A 165 7.38 2.86 6.10
N GLY A 166 7.09 2.55 7.38
CA GLY A 166 6.37 3.43 8.31
C GLY A 166 5.19 2.76 9.01
N VAL A 167 4.75 3.37 10.10
CA VAL A 167 3.63 2.88 10.93
C VAL A 167 2.35 2.80 10.09
N GLY A 168 1.64 1.66 10.20
CA GLY A 168 0.39 1.41 9.47
C GLY A 168 0.57 0.99 8.02
N GLN A 169 1.77 1.05 7.46
CA GLN A 169 2.04 0.55 6.12
C GLN A 169 1.95 -1.00 6.06
N SER A 170 1.72 -1.57 4.88
CA SER A 170 1.62 -3.02 4.71
C SER A 170 2.83 -3.79 5.27
N PRO A 171 4.09 -3.36 5.06
CA PRO A 171 5.23 -4.01 5.69
C PRO A 171 5.18 -4.01 7.22
N HIS A 172 4.72 -2.92 7.84
CA HIS A 172 4.54 -2.88 9.30
C HIS A 172 3.48 -3.89 9.78
N LEU A 173 2.32 -3.95 9.12
CA LEU A 173 1.29 -4.93 9.46
C LEU A 173 1.76 -6.37 9.26
N THR A 174 2.59 -6.62 8.25
CA THR A 174 3.25 -7.90 8.01
C THR A 174 4.09 -8.31 9.22
N ALA A 175 4.94 -7.39 9.71
CA ALA A 175 5.78 -7.64 10.87
C ALA A 175 4.96 -7.88 12.13
N VAL A 176 3.97 -7.01 12.40
CA VAL A 176 3.09 -7.14 13.57
C VAL A 176 2.35 -8.47 13.57
N TRP A 177 1.80 -8.88 12.43
CA TRP A 177 1.08 -10.15 12.32
C TRP A 177 2.02 -11.35 12.48
N PHE A 178 3.22 -11.32 11.89
CA PHE A 178 4.25 -12.32 12.11
C PHE A 178 4.60 -12.48 13.60
N LEU A 179 4.88 -11.36 14.27
CA LEU A 179 5.22 -11.37 15.69
C LEU A 179 4.07 -11.85 16.57
N GLN A 180 2.83 -11.49 16.22
CA GLN A 180 1.64 -11.96 16.94
C GLN A 180 1.43 -13.46 16.81
N LEU A 181 1.54 -14.00 15.59
CA LEU A 181 1.35 -15.44 15.35
C LEU A 181 2.43 -16.30 16.00
N THR A 182 3.65 -15.80 16.08
CA THR A 182 4.80 -16.52 16.63
C THR A 182 5.05 -16.24 18.12
N GLY A 183 4.36 -15.26 18.72
CA GLY A 183 4.56 -14.83 20.11
C GLY A 183 5.91 -14.16 20.36
N LEU A 184 6.60 -13.70 19.31
CA LEU A 184 7.94 -13.14 19.37
C LEU A 184 7.92 -11.61 19.51
N LYS A 185 9.09 -11.04 19.83
CA LYS A 185 9.28 -9.60 19.98
C LYS A 185 10.50 -9.11 19.22
N MET A 186 10.39 -7.96 18.58
CA MET A 186 11.47 -7.18 17.97
C MET A 186 11.14 -5.69 18.08
N THR A 187 12.16 -4.85 18.17
CA THR A 187 12.00 -3.40 18.19
C THR A 187 11.72 -2.86 16.80
N HIS A 188 10.63 -2.11 16.64
CA HIS A 188 10.26 -1.47 15.35
C HIS A 188 11.02 -0.17 15.12
N ILE A 189 11.64 -0.04 13.93
CA ILE A 189 12.28 1.17 13.43
C ILE A 189 11.49 1.66 12.21
N PRO A 190 10.57 2.63 12.36
CA PRO A 190 9.78 3.14 11.25
C PRO A 190 10.57 4.17 10.42
N PHE A 191 10.60 3.96 9.10
CA PHE A 191 11.15 4.92 8.15
C PHE A 191 10.06 5.74 7.46
N ARG A 192 10.44 6.82 6.75
CA ARG A 192 9.51 7.69 6.02
C ARG A 192 9.15 7.17 4.63
N GLY A 193 9.30 5.87 4.37
CA GLY A 193 9.02 5.20 3.10
C GLY A 193 9.96 4.03 2.86
N ALA A 194 9.71 3.25 1.82
CA ALA A 194 10.47 2.04 1.50
C ALA A 194 11.92 2.34 1.07
N GLY A 195 12.16 3.42 0.31
CA GLY A 195 13.52 3.81 -0.09
C GLY A 195 14.46 3.98 1.11
N PRO A 196 14.16 4.89 2.06
CA PRO A 196 14.95 5.04 3.29
C PRO A 196 15.04 3.75 4.12
N ALA A 197 13.97 2.94 4.21
CA ALA A 197 13.99 1.67 4.94
C ALA A 197 14.98 0.68 4.32
N LEU A 198 14.98 0.56 3.00
CA LEU A 198 15.91 -0.28 2.25
C LEU A 198 17.37 0.22 2.44
N THR A 199 17.59 1.53 2.36
CA THR A 199 18.92 2.11 2.60
C THR A 199 19.44 1.78 4.01
N GLY A 200 18.59 1.95 5.04
CA GLY A 200 18.95 1.60 6.42
C GLY A 200 19.22 0.10 6.60
N ALA A 201 18.46 -0.76 5.90
CA ALA A 201 18.70 -2.20 5.92
C ALA A 201 20.03 -2.58 5.25
N LEU A 202 20.38 -1.94 4.14
CA LEU A 202 21.65 -2.16 3.44
C LEU A 202 22.86 -1.65 4.25
N ALA A 203 22.66 -0.61 5.07
CA ALA A 203 23.68 -0.07 5.97
C ALA A 203 23.84 -0.89 7.27
N GLY A 204 22.91 -1.80 7.58
CA GLY A 204 22.88 -2.56 8.81
C GLY A 204 22.26 -1.83 10.00
N ASP A 205 21.60 -0.68 9.78
CA ASP A 205 20.86 0.05 10.83
C ASP A 205 19.69 -0.78 11.39
N VAL A 206 19.16 -1.69 10.59
CA VAL A 206 18.14 -2.66 11.00
C VAL A 206 18.55 -4.09 10.67
N SER A 207 18.27 -4.99 11.60
CA SER A 207 18.59 -6.41 11.49
C SER A 207 17.73 -7.12 10.47
N ILE A 208 16.43 -6.83 10.48
CA ILE A 208 15.41 -7.43 9.63
C ILE A 208 14.66 -6.31 8.90
N LEU A 209 14.43 -6.49 7.61
CA LEU A 209 13.62 -5.58 6.80
C LEU A 209 12.32 -6.29 6.40
N PHE A 210 11.19 -5.68 6.72
CA PHE A 210 9.90 -5.99 6.10
C PHE A 210 9.61 -4.90 5.08
N ASP A 211 9.52 -5.25 3.81
CA ASP A 211 9.29 -4.27 2.74
C ASP A 211 8.48 -4.88 1.58
N ASN A 212 8.14 -4.05 0.60
CA ASN A 212 7.59 -4.55 -0.65
C ASN A 212 8.66 -5.30 -1.45
N LEU A 213 8.25 -6.36 -2.14
CA LEU A 213 9.16 -7.21 -2.91
C LEU A 213 9.95 -6.41 -3.95
N TYR A 214 9.28 -5.45 -4.63
CA TYR A 214 9.85 -4.78 -5.79
C TYR A 214 11.18 -4.03 -5.51
N PRO A 215 11.27 -3.10 -4.54
CA PRO A 215 12.52 -2.39 -4.31
C PRO A 215 13.59 -3.27 -3.66
N THR A 216 13.19 -4.30 -2.93
CA THR A 216 14.08 -5.12 -2.11
C THR A 216 14.68 -6.31 -2.87
N LEU A 217 13.93 -6.91 -3.80
CA LEU A 217 14.34 -8.13 -4.50
C LEU A 217 15.68 -7.99 -5.25
N PRO A 218 15.96 -6.92 -6.01
CA PRO A 218 17.27 -6.78 -6.67
C PRO A 218 18.43 -6.84 -5.67
N GLN A 219 18.30 -6.17 -4.51
CA GLN A 219 19.35 -6.16 -3.48
C GLN A 219 19.52 -7.54 -2.81
N ALA A 220 18.42 -8.29 -2.70
CA ALA A 220 18.46 -9.65 -2.18
C ALA A 220 19.09 -10.62 -3.19
N LEU A 221 18.83 -10.47 -4.48
CA LEU A 221 19.45 -11.27 -5.54
C LEU A 221 20.95 -10.98 -5.69
N ASP A 222 21.36 -9.72 -5.46
CA ASP A 222 22.77 -9.30 -5.42
C ASP A 222 23.51 -9.75 -4.13
N GLY A 223 22.82 -10.45 -3.22
CA GLY A 223 23.41 -10.92 -1.95
C GLY A 223 23.66 -9.84 -0.89
N LYS A 224 23.20 -8.60 -1.13
CA LYS A 224 23.32 -7.49 -0.15
C LYS A 224 22.34 -7.62 1.02
N LEU A 225 21.24 -8.36 0.83
CA LEU A 225 20.31 -8.79 1.86
C LEU A 225 20.04 -10.28 1.68
N VAL A 226 19.74 -10.97 2.77
CA VAL A 226 19.35 -12.38 2.76
C VAL A 226 17.83 -12.48 2.72
N PRO A 227 17.21 -12.92 1.61
CA PRO A 227 15.76 -13.07 1.54
C PRO A 227 15.32 -14.28 2.37
N LEU A 228 14.42 -14.06 3.33
CA LEU A 228 13.93 -15.13 4.21
C LEU A 228 12.62 -15.73 3.72
N ALA A 229 11.66 -14.90 3.33
CA ALA A 229 10.37 -15.34 2.78
C ALA A 229 9.62 -14.23 2.05
N VAL A 230 8.74 -14.61 1.12
CA VAL A 230 7.68 -13.74 0.57
C VAL A 230 6.36 -13.99 1.31
N THR A 231 5.46 -13.00 1.32
CA THR A 231 4.27 -13.00 2.18
C THR A 231 3.00 -13.46 1.48
N THR A 232 3.09 -13.80 0.21
CA THR A 232 1.99 -14.34 -0.61
C THR A 232 1.84 -15.84 -0.42
N PRO A 233 0.67 -16.43 -0.73
CA PRO A 233 0.45 -17.88 -0.65
C PRO A 233 1.39 -18.71 -1.51
N GLU A 234 1.85 -18.14 -2.61
CA GLU A 234 2.74 -18.77 -3.57
C GLU A 234 4.01 -17.96 -3.72
N ARG A 235 5.11 -18.64 -4.06
CA ARG A 235 6.41 -18.02 -4.31
C ARG A 235 6.34 -17.03 -5.47
N SER A 236 7.18 -16.02 -5.42
CA SER A 236 7.34 -15.11 -6.55
C SER A 236 8.03 -15.82 -7.71
N PHE A 237 7.48 -15.70 -8.92
CA PHE A 237 8.12 -16.25 -10.11
C PHE A 237 9.47 -15.59 -10.45
N LYS A 238 9.72 -14.37 -9.92
CA LYS A 238 11.02 -13.69 -10.03
C LYS A 238 12.05 -14.16 -9.01
N ALA A 239 11.61 -14.86 -7.98
CA ALA A 239 12.47 -15.42 -6.94
C ALA A 239 11.89 -16.76 -6.46
N PRO A 240 11.82 -17.79 -7.34
CA PRO A 240 11.23 -19.09 -6.99
C PRO A 240 12.01 -19.83 -5.90
N GLN A 241 13.27 -19.45 -5.68
CA GLN A 241 14.12 -19.97 -4.60
C GLN A 241 13.74 -19.40 -3.22
N VAL A 242 13.03 -18.24 -3.14
CA VAL A 242 12.60 -17.65 -1.87
C VAL A 242 11.29 -18.30 -1.44
N PRO A 243 11.24 -18.99 -0.28
CA PRO A 243 10.02 -19.64 0.20
C PRO A 243 8.95 -18.61 0.57
N THR A 244 7.72 -19.07 0.74
CA THR A 244 6.65 -18.27 1.32
C THR A 244 6.68 -18.36 2.85
N MET A 245 6.04 -17.39 3.52
CA MET A 245 5.82 -17.49 4.98
C MET A 245 5.07 -18.77 5.33
N ARG A 246 4.10 -19.20 4.50
CA ARG A 246 3.30 -20.43 4.71
C ARG A 246 4.11 -21.71 4.68
N GLU A 247 5.17 -21.75 3.85
CA GLU A 247 6.05 -22.91 3.74
C GLU A 247 7.04 -23.02 4.90
N SER A 248 7.16 -21.96 5.69
CA SER A 248 8.24 -21.86 6.68
C SER A 248 7.94 -22.59 7.98
N VAL A 249 6.77 -22.37 8.57
CA VAL A 249 6.35 -23.03 9.84
C VAL A 249 4.82 -23.12 9.90
N PRO A 250 4.25 -24.08 10.65
CA PRO A 250 2.81 -24.32 10.74
C PRO A 250 2.02 -23.11 11.24
N GLU A 251 2.57 -22.31 12.15
CA GLU A 251 1.94 -21.12 12.71
C GLU A 251 1.63 -20.07 11.64
N LEU A 252 2.35 -20.09 10.52
CA LEU A 252 2.20 -19.18 9.40
C LEU A 252 1.42 -19.77 8.21
N ALA A 253 0.79 -20.93 8.36
CA ALA A 253 0.09 -21.63 7.27
C ALA A 253 -0.99 -20.77 6.56
N ASN A 254 -1.60 -19.81 7.24
CA ASN A 254 -2.60 -18.91 6.69
C ASN A 254 -2.06 -17.51 6.35
N PHE A 255 -0.74 -17.32 6.36
CA PHE A 255 -0.14 -16.01 6.13
C PHE A 255 -0.34 -15.56 4.67
N ASP A 256 -1.02 -14.43 4.47
CA ASP A 256 -1.27 -13.83 3.15
C ASP A 256 -1.40 -12.32 3.29
N VAL A 257 -0.33 -11.60 2.99
CA VAL A 257 -0.29 -10.13 3.03
C VAL A 257 0.33 -9.60 1.75
N SER A 258 -0.32 -8.62 1.17
CA SER A 258 0.23 -7.88 0.03
C SER A 258 -0.13 -6.40 0.12
N SER A 259 0.72 -5.54 -0.37
CA SER A 259 0.39 -4.14 -0.62
C SER A 259 -0.51 -4.02 -1.84
N TRP A 260 -1.48 -3.12 -1.80
CA TRP A 260 -2.18 -2.66 -2.99
C TRP A 260 -1.84 -1.20 -3.25
N PHE A 261 -1.91 -0.80 -4.51
CA PHE A 261 -1.73 0.59 -4.92
C PHE A 261 -2.89 1.00 -5.79
N GLY A 262 -3.46 2.15 -5.48
CA GLY A 262 -4.63 2.69 -6.18
C GLY A 262 -4.42 4.14 -6.58
N VAL A 263 -5.23 4.58 -7.52
CA VAL A 263 -5.22 5.97 -8.00
C VAL A 263 -6.50 6.65 -7.56
N PHE A 264 -6.38 7.84 -7.00
CA PHE A 264 -7.47 8.63 -6.46
C PHE A 264 -7.43 10.06 -6.98
N LEU A 265 -8.61 10.67 -7.03
CA LEU A 265 -8.82 12.11 -7.25
C LEU A 265 -9.50 12.71 -6.01
N PRO A 266 -9.43 14.03 -5.78
CA PRO A 266 -10.19 14.69 -4.73
C PRO A 266 -11.69 14.47 -4.92
N ARG A 267 -12.44 14.35 -3.84
CA ARG A 267 -13.91 14.19 -3.90
C ARG A 267 -14.55 15.37 -4.60
N GLY A 268 -15.49 15.07 -5.51
CA GLY A 268 -16.18 16.10 -6.31
C GLY A 268 -15.53 16.36 -7.67
N THR A 269 -14.43 15.70 -8.00
CA THR A 269 -13.84 15.77 -9.35
C THR A 269 -14.89 15.39 -10.41
N PRO A 270 -15.04 16.19 -11.49
CA PRO A 270 -16.00 15.97 -12.54
C PRO A 270 -15.87 14.57 -13.16
N ARG A 271 -17.00 13.92 -13.42
CA ARG A 271 -17.04 12.58 -13.96
C ARG A 271 -16.22 12.40 -15.24
N PRO A 272 -16.21 13.34 -16.20
CA PRO A 272 -15.36 13.26 -17.37
C PRO A 272 -13.87 13.12 -17.05
N ALA A 273 -13.36 13.85 -16.05
CA ALA A 273 -11.95 13.74 -15.63
C ALA A 273 -11.65 12.37 -15.01
N VAL A 274 -12.56 11.85 -14.17
CA VAL A 274 -12.43 10.51 -13.58
C VAL A 274 -12.37 9.43 -14.66
N ASP A 275 -13.27 9.51 -15.66
CA ASP A 275 -13.34 8.51 -16.73
C ASP A 275 -12.15 8.61 -17.68
N ALA A 276 -11.67 9.82 -18.00
CA ALA A 276 -10.44 10.03 -18.80
C ALA A 276 -9.21 9.43 -18.10
N LEU A 277 -9.00 9.72 -16.82
CA LEU A 277 -7.88 9.17 -16.06
C LEU A 277 -7.98 7.64 -15.94
N ASN A 278 -9.16 7.08 -15.69
CA ASN A 278 -9.36 5.64 -15.65
C ASN A 278 -9.03 4.98 -17.00
N ALA A 279 -9.43 5.61 -18.11
CA ALA A 279 -9.11 5.11 -19.45
C ALA A 279 -7.58 5.08 -19.70
N GLU A 280 -6.87 6.14 -19.32
CA GLU A 280 -5.41 6.19 -19.49
C GLU A 280 -4.68 5.19 -18.59
N ILE A 281 -5.11 4.99 -17.34
CA ILE A 281 -4.56 3.96 -16.46
C ILE A 281 -4.75 2.56 -17.09
N ARG A 282 -5.91 2.28 -17.68
CA ARG A 282 -6.16 1.01 -18.38
C ARG A 282 -5.24 0.81 -19.57
N LYS A 283 -5.02 1.86 -20.38
CA LYS A 283 -4.07 1.82 -21.50
C LYS A 283 -2.64 1.57 -21.01
N MET A 284 -2.22 2.29 -19.96
CA MET A 284 -0.92 2.09 -19.31
C MET A 284 -0.71 0.64 -18.88
N LEU A 285 -1.68 0.07 -18.14
CA LEU A 285 -1.61 -1.31 -17.64
C LEU A 285 -1.69 -2.38 -18.75
N ALA A 286 -2.19 -2.01 -19.93
CA ALA A 286 -2.23 -2.89 -21.09
C ALA A 286 -0.91 -2.92 -21.88
N ARG A 287 0.02 -1.98 -21.68
CA ARG A 287 1.30 -1.91 -22.36
C ARG A 287 2.21 -3.07 -21.96
N ASP A 288 2.92 -3.66 -22.92
CA ASP A 288 3.77 -4.83 -22.68
C ASP A 288 5.04 -4.50 -21.88
N ASP A 289 5.61 -3.28 -22.05
CA ASP A 289 6.72 -2.81 -21.22
C ASP A 289 6.32 -2.63 -19.76
N ILE A 290 5.12 -2.09 -19.52
CA ILE A 290 4.56 -1.95 -18.17
C ILE A 290 4.22 -3.33 -17.58
N LYS A 291 3.61 -4.23 -18.37
CA LYS A 291 3.36 -5.61 -17.92
C LYS A 291 4.66 -6.30 -17.51
N LYS A 292 5.70 -6.26 -18.33
CA LYS A 292 7.01 -6.84 -18.00
C LYS A 292 7.61 -6.25 -16.72
N ASN A 293 7.50 -4.94 -16.53
CA ASN A 293 7.93 -4.29 -15.30
C ASN A 293 7.06 -4.71 -14.10
N ILE A 294 5.73 -4.74 -14.28
CA ILE A 294 4.78 -5.15 -13.24
C ILE A 294 4.86 -6.64 -12.95
N GLU A 295 4.96 -7.50 -13.96
CA GLU A 295 5.17 -8.95 -13.79
C GLU A 295 6.47 -9.23 -13.06
N GLY A 296 7.47 -8.34 -13.20
CA GLY A 296 8.67 -8.35 -12.38
C GLY A 296 8.43 -8.01 -10.91
N MET A 297 7.35 -7.28 -10.61
CA MET A 297 7.06 -6.70 -9.30
C MET A 297 5.89 -7.38 -8.58
N ALA A 298 4.90 -7.87 -9.34
CA ALA A 298 3.60 -8.21 -8.80
C ALA A 298 3.03 -9.45 -9.47
N ARG A 299 2.19 -10.13 -8.74
CA ARG A 299 1.35 -11.22 -9.22
C ARG A 299 -0.01 -10.65 -9.62
N TRP A 300 -0.30 -10.31 -10.86
CA TRP A 300 -1.60 -9.95 -11.43
C TRP A 300 -1.66 -8.62 -12.17
N PRO A 301 -2.13 -8.63 -13.41
CA PRO A 301 -2.81 -7.48 -13.97
C PRO A 301 -4.17 -7.41 -13.25
N ILE A 302 -4.33 -6.43 -12.38
CA ILE A 302 -5.66 -6.07 -11.93
C ILE A 302 -6.31 -5.40 -13.14
N THR A 303 -7.25 -6.10 -13.78
CA THR A 303 -8.13 -5.42 -14.75
C THR A 303 -8.71 -4.21 -14.04
N ALA A 304 -8.41 -3.02 -14.52
CA ALA A 304 -8.95 -1.77 -14.01
C ALA A 304 -10.47 -1.77 -14.22
N ARG A 305 -11.20 -2.48 -13.36
CA ARG A 305 -12.67 -2.40 -13.34
C ARG A 305 -13.03 -1.05 -12.77
N ARG A 306 -13.86 -0.35 -13.48
CA ARG A 306 -14.56 0.82 -12.97
C ARG A 306 -15.24 0.41 -11.66
N SER A 307 -14.91 1.01 -10.54
CA SER A 307 -15.68 0.82 -9.32
C SER A 307 -17.02 1.54 -9.50
N SER A 308 -18.02 0.82 -10.02
CA SER A 308 -19.40 1.28 -10.05
C SER A 308 -20.08 1.09 -8.70
N SER A 309 -19.37 0.57 -7.72
CA SER A 309 -19.91 0.37 -6.39
C SER A 309 -19.82 1.66 -5.58
N ARG A 310 -20.98 2.25 -5.28
CA ARG A 310 -21.19 2.85 -3.96
C ARG A 310 -20.41 2.03 -2.94
N PRO A 311 -19.76 2.64 -1.94
CA PRO A 311 -19.25 1.85 -0.83
C PRO A 311 -20.42 1.02 -0.34
N SER A 312 -20.36 -0.29 -0.58
CA SER A 312 -21.27 -1.23 0.09
C SER A 312 -21.05 -0.95 1.55
N SER A 313 -22.11 -0.52 2.22
CA SER A 313 -22.14 -0.36 3.66
C SER A 313 -21.36 -1.51 4.28
N MET A 314 -20.32 -1.19 5.06
CA MET A 314 -19.69 -2.18 5.93
C MET A 314 -20.81 -3.00 6.56
N PRO A 315 -20.73 -4.33 6.60
CA PRO A 315 -21.74 -5.11 7.29
C PRO A 315 -21.80 -4.56 8.73
N ARG A 316 -22.94 -4.05 9.10
CA ARG A 316 -23.24 -3.70 10.51
C ARG A 316 -22.98 -5.00 11.28
N SER A 317 -21.95 -5.02 12.09
CA SER A 317 -21.74 -6.07 13.06
C SER A 317 -22.99 -6.15 13.91
N ARG A 318 -23.79 -7.19 13.71
CA ARG A 318 -24.83 -7.54 14.67
C ARG A 318 -24.11 -7.86 15.98
N SER A 319 -24.31 -7.02 16.94
CA SER A 319 -23.91 -7.26 18.32
C SER A 319 -24.65 -8.50 18.83
N SER A 320 -23.96 -9.63 18.85
CA SER A 320 -24.32 -10.73 19.74
C SER A 320 -23.42 -10.67 20.96
N PRO A 321 -23.96 -10.72 22.19
CA PRO A 321 -23.14 -10.72 23.37
C PRO A 321 -22.55 -12.11 23.58
N ALA A 322 -21.29 -12.30 23.17
CA ALA A 322 -20.50 -13.45 23.61
C ALA A 322 -19.42 -12.92 24.54
N SER A 323 -19.59 -13.26 25.80
CA SER A 323 -18.61 -13.14 26.87
C SER A 323 -17.29 -13.82 26.49
N SER A 324 -16.22 -13.06 26.29
CA SER A 324 -14.88 -13.51 26.56
C SER A 324 -14.00 -12.31 26.85
N THR A 325 -13.55 -12.25 28.08
CA THR A 325 -12.59 -11.32 28.64
C THR A 325 -11.23 -11.50 27.98
N ALA A 326 -11.02 -10.86 26.82
CA ALA A 326 -9.69 -10.58 26.30
C ALA A 326 -9.36 -9.14 26.65
N LYS A 327 -8.44 -8.94 27.61
CA LYS A 327 -7.89 -7.63 27.96
C LYS A 327 -7.26 -7.02 26.71
N ALA A 328 -7.96 -6.06 26.10
CA ALA A 328 -7.37 -5.14 25.15
C ALA A 328 -6.40 -4.26 25.93
N SER A 329 -5.09 -4.47 25.75
CA SER A 329 -4.07 -3.55 26.23
C SER A 329 -4.22 -2.23 25.48
N ARG A 330 -4.65 -1.20 26.18
CA ARG A 330 -4.69 0.19 25.67
C ARG A 330 -3.24 0.64 25.48
N TRP A 331 -2.86 0.92 24.26
CA TRP A 331 -1.67 1.70 23.99
C TRP A 331 -1.89 3.13 24.47
N THR A 332 -1.24 3.53 25.57
CA THR A 332 -1.18 4.91 26.03
C THR A 332 0.04 5.58 25.41
N SER A 333 -0.06 6.89 25.17
CA SER A 333 0.95 7.74 24.51
C SER A 333 2.27 7.93 25.29
N THR A 334 2.57 7.07 26.26
CA THR A 334 3.78 7.09 27.08
C THR A 334 4.94 6.26 26.52
N ASP A 335 4.73 5.48 25.43
CA ASP A 335 5.78 4.69 24.80
C ASP A 335 6.51 5.42 23.64
N ALA A 336 6.39 6.75 23.56
CA ALA A 336 7.21 7.59 22.69
C ALA A 336 8.55 7.86 23.39
N ALA A 337 9.63 7.55 22.71
CA ALA A 337 11.00 7.82 23.12
C ALA A 337 11.17 9.29 23.60
N PRO A 338 12.02 9.56 24.60
CA PRO A 338 12.17 10.90 25.18
C PRO A 338 12.85 11.87 24.21
N GLY A 339 12.17 12.99 23.97
CA GLY A 339 12.76 14.31 23.90
C GLY A 339 13.51 14.71 22.64
N VAL A 340 12.77 15.13 21.59
CA VAL A 340 13.25 16.16 20.68
C VAL A 340 12.16 17.23 20.58
N ASN A 341 12.51 18.50 20.86
CA ASN A 341 11.57 19.62 20.73
C ASN A 341 11.35 19.96 19.25
N GLN A 342 10.32 20.78 18.98
CA GLN A 342 9.90 21.14 17.59
C GLN A 342 11.00 21.83 16.74
N ASN A 343 12.16 22.12 17.29
CA ASN A 343 13.28 22.77 16.62
C ASN A 343 14.54 21.88 16.48
N GLY A 344 14.43 20.57 16.71
CA GLY A 344 15.53 19.63 16.46
C GLY A 344 16.72 19.74 17.42
N ARG A 345 16.54 20.34 18.60
CA ARG A 345 17.62 20.43 19.61
C ARG A 345 17.31 19.56 20.82
N PRO A 346 18.29 18.81 21.36
CA PRO A 346 18.09 18.04 22.59
C PRO A 346 17.81 18.99 23.77
N SER A 347 16.74 18.73 24.52
CA SER A 347 16.46 19.44 25.76
C SER A 347 17.51 19.06 26.79
N GLY A 348 18.22 20.04 27.31
CA GLY A 348 19.34 19.88 28.22
C GLY A 348 18.99 19.13 29.51
N GLY A 349 19.57 17.94 29.63
CA GLY A 349 19.76 17.23 30.88
C GLY A 349 21.26 17.12 31.10
N ARG A 350 21.71 17.55 32.28
CA ARG A 350 23.13 17.52 32.70
C ARG A 350 23.70 16.11 32.52
N PHE A 351 24.68 15.96 31.66
CA PHE A 351 25.54 14.76 31.61
C PHE A 351 26.41 14.73 32.87
N ILE A 352 26.20 13.76 33.76
CA ILE A 352 27.14 13.37 34.77
C ILE A 352 28.01 12.29 34.15
N SER A 353 29.26 12.65 33.83
CA SER A 353 30.32 11.73 33.43
C SER A 353 30.81 11.00 34.68
N CYS A 354 30.50 9.72 34.80
CA CYS A 354 31.19 8.86 35.77
C CYS A 354 32.38 8.18 35.08
N HIS A 355 33.58 8.63 35.46
CA HIS A 355 34.81 7.86 35.24
C HIS A 355 34.80 6.65 36.17
N ALA A 356 35.23 5.52 35.65
CA ALA A 356 35.46 4.32 36.41
C ALA A 356 36.60 4.55 37.41
N ASP A 357 36.26 4.66 38.71
CA ASP A 357 37.18 4.24 39.78
C ASP A 357 36.38 3.87 41.06
N SER A 358 36.83 2.79 41.66
CA SER A 358 36.25 2.10 42.78
C SER A 358 36.27 2.94 44.07
N ARG A 359 35.11 3.37 44.60
CA ARG A 359 34.80 3.50 46.03
C ARG A 359 33.35 3.96 46.27
N PRO A 360 32.69 3.58 47.39
CA PRO A 360 31.24 3.81 47.59
C PRO A 360 30.95 5.26 47.98
N CYS A 361 29.90 5.82 47.40
CA CYS A 361 29.41 7.17 47.68
C CYS A 361 28.47 7.14 48.89
N SER A 362 28.85 7.81 49.97
CA SER A 362 28.01 8.08 51.14
C SER A 362 27.06 9.25 50.87
N THR A 363 25.80 9.06 51.23
CA THR A 363 24.79 10.10 51.29
C THR A 363 25.13 11.11 52.42
N ASN A 364 25.13 12.40 52.12
CA ASN A 364 24.85 13.44 53.09
C ASN A 364 24.05 14.60 52.44
N ARG A 365 22.88 14.82 53.06
CA ARG A 365 21.93 15.96 53.12
C ARG A 365 21.72 16.83 51.87
#